data_37171be3357616bff4f26fbe2dd775b9
#
_entry.id   37171be3357616bff4f26fbe2dd775b9
#
_cell.length_a   1.000
_cell.length_b   1.000
_cell.length_c   1.000
_cell.angle_alpha   90.00
_cell.angle_beta   90.00
_cell.angle_gamma   90.00
#
_symmetry.space_group_name_H-M   'P 1'
#
loop_
_entity.id
_entity.type
_entity.pdbx_description
1 polymer ?
#
loop_
_entity_poly.entity_id
_entity_poly.type
_entity_poly.pdbx_seq_one_letter_code
_entity_poly.pdbx_strand_id
1 'polypeptide(L)'
;FKSEKDTSSLTLTLEEGVEPDKVTSKVINQLKEKGSLKHLGEYEVLDTAMLTKGIGQILSTITYFITAVAGISLFIAGVGVMNMMYISVSERTKEIGIRRALGATRKSIMLQFLLEGLILTLSGGLIGYLLGMALAYSVGSLIKVNVSLDLFTILLAVGVSSVIGLVFSVMPASEAAKKDLIDILR
;
A
#
# COMPACT_ATOMS: atom_id res chain seq x y z
N PHE A 1 50.51 -30.07 16.28
CA PHE A 1 49.07 -29.84 16.61
C PHE A 1 48.74 -28.40 16.24
N LYS A 2 48.22 -28.21 15.06
CA LYS A 2 47.66 -26.93 14.63
C LYS A 2 46.27 -26.82 15.28
N SER A 3 46.12 -25.95 16.29
CA SER A 3 44.84 -25.63 16.88
C SER A 3 44.08 -24.78 15.86
N GLU A 4 43.12 -25.36 15.19
CA GLU A 4 42.11 -24.66 14.38
C GLU A 4 41.11 -23.94 15.29
N LYS A 5 41.52 -22.97 16.06
CA LYS A 5 40.68 -22.23 16.98
C LYS A 5 40.92 -20.71 16.97
N ASP A 6 41.25 -20.16 15.86
CA ASP A 6 41.15 -18.72 15.66
C ASP A 6 39.76 -18.43 15.06
N THR A 7 38.75 -18.51 15.92
CA THR A 7 37.41 -18.05 15.58
C THR A 7 37.46 -16.52 15.65
N SER A 8 37.48 -15.88 14.51
CA SER A 8 37.50 -14.40 14.38
C SER A 8 36.15 -13.76 14.75
N SER A 9 35.09 -14.55 14.96
CA SER A 9 33.78 -14.04 15.33
C SER A 9 33.02 -15.03 16.22
N LEU A 10 32.33 -14.52 17.24
CA LEU A 10 31.43 -15.26 18.10
C LEU A 10 30.03 -14.68 17.93
N THR A 11 29.07 -15.52 17.51
CA THR A 11 27.66 -15.12 17.39
C THR A 11 26.90 -15.61 18.62
N LEU A 12 26.25 -14.70 19.32
CA LEU A 12 25.38 -14.99 20.46
C LEU A 12 23.93 -14.80 20.03
N THR A 13 23.11 -15.83 20.21
CA THR A 13 21.67 -15.73 20.04
C THR A 13 21.05 -15.56 21.44
N LEU A 14 20.31 -14.47 21.64
CA LEU A 14 19.63 -14.17 22.89
C LEU A 14 18.19 -14.66 22.84
N GLU A 15 17.65 -15.13 23.95
CA GLU A 15 16.24 -15.45 24.10
C GLU A 15 15.40 -14.16 24.17
N GLU A 16 14.11 -14.25 23.75
CA GLU A 16 13.17 -13.13 23.84
C GLU A 16 13.04 -12.60 25.26
N GLY A 17 13.23 -11.30 25.45
CA GLY A 17 13.10 -10.61 26.74
C GLY A 17 14.41 -10.26 27.43
N VAL A 18 15.56 -10.62 26.89
CA VAL A 18 16.88 -10.26 27.44
C VAL A 18 17.40 -8.98 26.79
N GLU A 19 17.79 -8.00 27.61
CA GLU A 19 18.39 -6.76 27.11
C GLU A 19 19.77 -7.01 26.49
N PRO A 20 19.97 -6.80 25.17
CA PRO A 20 21.23 -7.11 24.49
C PRO A 20 22.43 -6.39 25.10
N ASP A 21 22.28 -5.11 25.46
CA ASP A 21 23.36 -4.27 25.97
C ASP A 21 23.98 -4.78 27.29
N LYS A 22 23.16 -5.33 28.17
CA LYS A 22 23.63 -5.88 29.45
C LYS A 22 24.39 -7.19 29.28
N VAL A 23 23.96 -8.04 28.34
CA VAL A 23 24.65 -9.32 28.09
C VAL A 23 25.96 -9.05 27.35
N THR A 24 25.91 -8.20 26.35
CA THR A 24 27.04 -7.82 25.53
C THR A 24 28.18 -7.22 26.36
N SER A 25 27.89 -6.26 27.23
CA SER A 25 28.89 -5.66 28.12
C SER A 25 29.50 -6.69 29.08
N LYS A 26 28.70 -7.62 29.59
CA LYS A 26 29.16 -8.69 30.47
C LYS A 26 30.08 -9.69 29.75
N VAL A 27 29.73 -10.06 28.53
CA VAL A 27 30.53 -10.97 27.70
C VAL A 27 31.84 -10.31 27.26
N ILE A 28 31.83 -9.05 26.85
CA ILE A 28 33.06 -8.31 26.51
C ILE A 28 34.02 -8.23 27.68
N ASN A 29 33.51 -7.87 28.88
CA ASN A 29 34.33 -7.81 30.07
C ASN A 29 34.94 -9.17 30.43
N GLN A 30 34.18 -10.27 30.28
CA GLN A 30 34.69 -11.62 30.49
C GLN A 30 35.76 -11.99 29.44
N LEU A 31 35.57 -11.61 28.15
CA LEU A 31 36.53 -11.87 27.09
C LEU A 31 37.82 -11.04 27.26
N LYS A 32 37.70 -9.81 27.73
CA LYS A 32 38.86 -8.95 28.04
C LYS A 32 39.68 -9.46 29.26
N GLU A 33 39.01 -10.04 30.26
CA GLU A 33 39.69 -10.56 31.44
C GLU A 33 40.23 -11.98 31.25
N LYS A 34 39.44 -12.89 30.61
CA LYS A 34 39.72 -14.34 30.56
C LYS A 34 39.93 -14.86 29.16
N GLY A 35 39.79 -14.04 28.13
CA GLY A 35 39.91 -14.49 26.72
C GLY A 35 41.35 -14.90 26.39
N SER A 36 41.52 -15.98 25.65
CA SER A 36 42.84 -16.49 25.21
C SER A 36 43.55 -15.57 24.23
N LEU A 37 42.79 -14.70 23.53
CA LEU A 37 43.26 -13.79 22.50
C LEU A 37 43.36 -12.31 22.97
N LYS A 38 43.21 -12.05 24.25
CA LYS A 38 43.20 -10.67 24.82
C LYS A 38 44.45 -9.80 24.49
N HIS A 39 45.52 -10.42 24.03
CA HIS A 39 46.76 -9.75 23.66
C HIS A 39 46.90 -9.45 22.16
N LEU A 40 45.97 -9.97 21.33
CA LEU A 40 46.07 -9.90 19.88
C LEU A 40 45.16 -8.85 19.23
N GLY A 41 44.27 -8.20 20.00
CA GLY A 41 43.35 -7.18 19.48
C GLY A 41 42.28 -6.74 20.45
N GLU A 42 41.45 -5.79 20.03
CA GLU A 42 40.27 -5.36 20.78
C GLU A 42 39.03 -6.17 20.30
N TYR A 43 38.16 -6.51 21.28
CA TYR A 43 36.88 -7.11 20.95
C TYR A 43 35.88 -6.04 20.56
N GLU A 44 35.46 -6.05 19.33
CA GLU A 44 34.42 -5.14 18.81
C GLU A 44 33.08 -5.90 18.71
N VAL A 45 32.02 -5.23 19.10
CA VAL A 45 30.67 -5.78 19.03
C VAL A 45 29.99 -5.29 17.77
N LEU A 46 29.72 -6.22 16.88
CA LEU A 46 28.83 -5.96 15.75
C LEU A 46 27.39 -6.21 16.20
N ASP A 47 26.70 -5.15 16.61
CA ASP A 47 25.28 -5.25 16.96
C ASP A 47 24.44 -5.41 15.69
N THR A 48 24.15 -6.69 15.36
CA THR A 48 23.29 -7.04 14.21
C THR A 48 21.86 -6.55 14.40
N ALA A 49 21.39 -6.36 15.65
CA ALA A 49 20.06 -5.81 15.90
C ALA A 49 20.00 -4.33 15.52
N MET A 50 21.09 -3.58 15.78
CA MET A 50 21.20 -2.17 15.38
C MET A 50 21.23 -2.01 13.86
N LEU A 51 21.97 -2.89 13.16
CA LEU A 51 21.99 -2.93 11.70
C LEU A 51 20.60 -3.28 11.12
N THR A 52 19.96 -4.31 11.66
CA THR A 52 18.61 -4.71 11.24
C THR A 52 17.59 -3.60 11.47
N LYS A 53 17.68 -2.88 12.62
CA LYS A 53 16.82 -1.74 12.92
C LYS A 53 17.06 -0.58 11.96
N GLY A 54 18.33 -0.29 11.63
CA GLY A 54 18.68 0.73 10.63
C GLY A 54 18.12 0.41 9.25
N ILE A 55 18.29 -0.82 8.79
CA ILE A 55 17.71 -1.29 7.52
C ILE A 55 16.17 -1.20 7.58
N GLY A 56 15.55 -1.61 8.67
CA GLY A 56 14.11 -1.51 8.86
C GLY A 56 13.59 -0.06 8.77
N GLN A 57 14.32 0.91 9.33
CA GLN A 57 13.98 2.33 9.21
C GLN A 57 14.07 2.83 7.77
N ILE A 58 15.11 2.45 7.04
CA ILE A 58 15.26 2.82 5.63
C ILE A 58 14.10 2.24 4.81
N LEU A 59 13.81 0.95 4.99
CA LEU A 59 12.71 0.29 4.28
C LEU A 59 11.35 0.93 4.59
N SER A 60 11.08 1.25 5.86
CA SER A 60 9.84 1.94 6.24
C SER A 60 9.73 3.33 5.61
N THR A 61 10.83 4.09 5.58
CA THR A 61 10.87 5.41 4.94
C THR A 61 10.56 5.32 3.44
N ILE A 62 11.17 4.36 2.75
CA ILE A 62 10.90 4.09 1.33
C ILE A 62 9.43 3.71 1.13
N THR A 63 8.89 2.85 1.99
CA THR A 63 7.48 2.44 1.94
C THR A 63 6.54 3.63 2.11
N TYR A 64 6.80 4.53 3.06
CA TYR A 64 6.00 5.75 3.23
C TYR A 64 6.07 6.65 2.01
N PHE A 65 7.26 6.82 1.42
CA PHE A 65 7.41 7.61 0.20
C PHE A 65 6.63 7.01 -0.97
N ILE A 66 6.75 5.72 -1.21
CA ILE A 66 6.01 5.02 -2.27
C ILE A 66 4.50 5.13 -2.03
N THR A 67 4.04 4.98 -0.78
CA THR A 67 2.63 5.10 -0.41
C THR A 67 2.10 6.52 -0.68
N ALA A 68 2.90 7.55 -0.39
CA ALA A 68 2.52 8.93 -0.68
C ALA A 68 2.37 9.17 -2.20
N VAL A 69 3.33 8.69 -2.99
CA VAL A 69 3.26 8.79 -4.47
C VAL A 69 2.05 8.03 -5.02
N ALA A 70 1.79 6.82 -4.50
CA ALA A 70 0.61 6.04 -4.86
C ALA A 70 -0.69 6.76 -4.51
N GLY A 71 -0.75 7.41 -3.33
CA GLY A 71 -1.91 8.22 -2.91
C GLY A 71 -2.20 9.39 -3.84
N ILE A 72 -1.15 10.12 -4.25
CA ILE A 72 -1.28 11.23 -5.22
C ILE A 72 -1.76 10.68 -6.57
N SER A 73 -1.17 9.58 -7.05
CA SER A 73 -1.59 8.95 -8.31
C SER A 73 -3.05 8.52 -8.28
N LEU A 74 -3.49 7.97 -7.15
CA LEU A 74 -4.88 7.55 -6.94
C LEU A 74 -5.84 8.75 -6.91
N PHE A 75 -5.42 9.88 -6.32
CA PHE A 75 -6.19 11.11 -6.34
C PHE A 75 -6.36 11.64 -7.78
N ILE A 76 -5.29 11.66 -8.58
CA ILE A 76 -5.34 12.08 -9.99
C ILE A 76 -6.27 11.16 -10.79
N ALA A 77 -6.19 9.84 -10.57
CA ALA A 77 -7.09 8.88 -11.19
C ALA A 77 -8.55 9.12 -10.80
N GLY A 78 -8.82 9.44 -9.52
CA GLY A 78 -10.15 9.81 -9.03
C GLY A 78 -10.71 11.05 -9.73
N VAL A 79 -9.90 12.10 -9.92
CA VAL A 79 -10.28 13.29 -10.71
C VAL A 79 -10.57 12.90 -12.17
N GLY A 80 -9.82 11.96 -12.73
CA GLY A 80 -10.08 11.40 -14.07
C GLY A 80 -11.45 10.73 -14.15
N VAL A 81 -11.82 9.91 -13.16
CA VAL A 81 -13.16 9.30 -13.06
C VAL A 81 -14.23 10.37 -12.95
N MET A 82 -14.05 11.37 -12.11
CA MET A 82 -14.98 12.49 -11.96
C MET A 82 -15.22 13.21 -13.29
N ASN A 83 -14.16 13.54 -14.03
CA ASN A 83 -14.27 14.20 -15.33
C ASN A 83 -15.00 13.32 -16.35
N MET A 84 -14.69 12.03 -16.41
CA MET A 84 -15.37 11.08 -17.30
C MET A 84 -16.87 10.98 -16.97
N MET A 85 -17.22 10.98 -15.69
CA MET A 85 -18.61 10.99 -15.25
C MET A 85 -19.35 12.27 -15.61
N TYR A 86 -18.69 13.44 -15.53
CA TYR A 86 -19.29 14.70 -15.99
C TYR A 86 -19.60 14.69 -17.50
N ILE A 87 -18.67 14.17 -18.31
CA ILE A 87 -18.89 14.00 -19.75
C ILE A 87 -20.07 13.06 -20.00
N SER A 88 -20.08 11.89 -19.33
CA SER A 88 -21.17 10.91 -19.44
C SER A 88 -22.55 11.49 -19.09
N VAL A 89 -22.63 12.26 -17.98
CA VAL A 89 -23.86 12.97 -17.59
C VAL A 89 -24.28 14.00 -18.65
N SER A 90 -23.33 14.74 -19.22
CA SER A 90 -23.61 15.73 -20.26
C SER A 90 -24.15 15.09 -21.53
N GLU A 91 -23.53 14.00 -22.00
CA GLU A 91 -23.95 13.27 -23.19
C GLU A 91 -25.34 12.61 -23.03
N ARG A 92 -25.67 12.14 -21.83
CA ARG A 92 -26.94 11.48 -21.52
C ARG A 92 -28.01 12.40 -20.92
N THR A 93 -27.81 13.72 -21.00
CA THR A 93 -28.74 14.71 -20.43
C THR A 93 -30.18 14.49 -20.90
N LYS A 94 -30.41 14.26 -22.19
CA LYS A 94 -31.75 13.99 -22.76
C LYS A 94 -32.39 12.71 -22.22
N GLU A 95 -31.62 11.66 -22.06
CA GLU A 95 -32.07 10.38 -21.46
C GLU A 95 -32.48 10.57 -20.00
N ILE A 96 -31.66 11.29 -19.23
CA ILE A 96 -31.96 11.64 -17.83
C ILE A 96 -33.30 12.42 -17.77
N GLY A 97 -33.49 13.39 -18.65
CA GLY A 97 -34.72 14.16 -18.75
C GLY A 97 -35.95 13.29 -19.03
N ILE A 98 -35.88 12.38 -20.00
CA ILE A 98 -36.97 11.46 -20.30
C ILE A 98 -37.31 10.58 -19.10
N ARG A 99 -36.30 10.01 -18.43
CA ARG A 99 -36.51 9.19 -17.21
C ARG A 99 -37.20 9.99 -16.10
N ARG A 100 -36.81 11.24 -15.91
CA ARG A 100 -37.42 12.12 -14.92
C ARG A 100 -38.87 12.50 -15.30
N ALA A 101 -39.15 12.72 -16.57
CA ALA A 101 -40.48 12.96 -17.05
C ALA A 101 -41.41 11.76 -16.84
N LEU A 102 -40.87 10.54 -16.92
CA LEU A 102 -41.55 9.30 -16.58
C LEU A 102 -41.68 9.00 -15.09
N GLY A 103 -41.24 9.92 -14.22
CA GLY A 103 -41.42 9.81 -12.78
C GLY A 103 -40.20 9.31 -11.98
N ALA A 104 -39.03 9.18 -12.59
CA ALA A 104 -37.82 8.80 -11.86
C ALA A 104 -37.45 9.87 -10.82
N THR A 105 -37.19 9.44 -9.59
CA THR A 105 -36.79 10.33 -8.49
C THR A 105 -35.33 10.77 -8.65
N ARG A 106 -35.00 11.96 -8.08
CA ARG A 106 -33.60 12.44 -8.02
C ARG A 106 -32.65 11.42 -7.40
N LYS A 107 -33.11 10.72 -6.34
CA LYS A 107 -32.33 9.68 -5.66
C LYS A 107 -32.03 8.50 -6.57
N SER A 108 -33.01 8.09 -7.40
CA SER A 108 -32.83 6.97 -8.35
C SER A 108 -31.77 7.31 -9.40
N ILE A 109 -31.82 8.50 -9.96
CA ILE A 109 -30.80 8.98 -10.93
C ILE A 109 -29.42 9.06 -10.27
N MET A 110 -29.34 9.69 -9.10
CA MET A 110 -28.08 9.80 -8.35
C MET A 110 -27.48 8.41 -8.05
N LEU A 111 -28.28 7.48 -7.56
CA LEU A 111 -27.82 6.13 -7.23
C LEU A 111 -27.31 5.39 -8.47
N GLN A 112 -27.96 5.54 -9.62
CA GLN A 112 -27.54 4.93 -10.87
C GLN A 112 -26.13 5.39 -11.25
N PHE A 113 -25.84 6.70 -11.25
CA PHE A 113 -24.52 7.23 -11.57
C PHE A 113 -23.46 6.88 -10.51
N LEU A 114 -23.83 6.82 -9.22
CA LEU A 114 -22.92 6.33 -8.17
C LEU A 114 -22.53 4.86 -8.38
N LEU A 115 -23.48 4.01 -8.76
CA LEU A 115 -23.20 2.60 -9.06
C LEU A 115 -22.35 2.46 -10.33
N GLU A 116 -22.59 3.29 -11.34
CA GLU A 116 -21.77 3.29 -12.58
C GLU A 116 -20.30 3.66 -12.26
N GLY A 117 -20.08 4.70 -11.45
CA GLY A 117 -18.74 5.09 -10.99
C GLY A 117 -18.10 4.01 -10.11
N LEU A 118 -18.87 3.39 -9.24
CA LEU A 118 -18.38 2.30 -8.38
C LEU A 118 -17.94 1.08 -9.21
N ILE A 119 -18.76 0.65 -10.18
CA ILE A 119 -18.44 -0.47 -11.08
C ILE A 119 -17.18 -0.16 -11.89
N LEU A 120 -17.06 1.06 -12.41
CA LEU A 120 -15.89 1.50 -13.16
C LEU A 120 -14.61 1.41 -12.32
N THR A 121 -14.63 1.93 -11.10
CA THR A 121 -13.45 1.92 -10.22
C THR A 121 -13.13 0.54 -9.67
N LEU A 122 -14.13 -0.30 -9.39
CA LEU A 122 -13.91 -1.70 -8.99
C LEU A 122 -13.30 -2.53 -10.13
N SER A 123 -13.77 -2.37 -11.35
CA SER A 123 -13.20 -3.07 -12.51
C SER A 123 -11.75 -2.62 -12.75
N GLY A 124 -11.48 -1.31 -12.69
CA GLY A 124 -10.13 -0.78 -12.77
C GLY A 124 -9.23 -1.27 -11.63
N GLY A 125 -9.74 -1.29 -10.40
CA GLY A 125 -9.05 -1.80 -9.23
C GLY A 125 -8.71 -3.29 -9.33
N LEU A 126 -9.62 -4.11 -9.85
CA LEU A 126 -9.39 -5.53 -10.09
C LEU A 126 -8.30 -5.75 -11.15
N ILE A 127 -8.39 -5.05 -12.27
CA ILE A 127 -7.37 -5.12 -13.33
C ILE A 127 -6.01 -4.65 -12.79
N GLY A 128 -5.99 -3.52 -12.07
CA GLY A 128 -4.78 -2.99 -11.45
C GLY A 128 -4.15 -3.97 -10.45
N TYR A 129 -4.97 -4.62 -9.63
CA TYR A 129 -4.51 -5.65 -8.69
C TYR A 129 -3.88 -6.84 -9.44
N LEU A 130 -4.53 -7.35 -10.48
CA LEU A 130 -4.01 -8.48 -11.26
C LEU A 130 -2.69 -8.13 -11.95
N LEU A 131 -2.58 -6.95 -12.55
CA LEU A 131 -1.34 -6.47 -13.17
C LEU A 131 -0.23 -6.25 -12.13
N GLY A 132 -0.56 -5.63 -10.99
CA GLY A 132 0.38 -5.45 -9.89
C GLY A 132 0.91 -6.77 -9.35
N MET A 133 0.04 -7.77 -9.22
CA MET A 133 0.40 -9.12 -8.77
C MET A 133 1.29 -9.83 -9.79
N ALA A 134 0.96 -9.74 -11.08
CA ALA A 134 1.78 -10.31 -12.15
C ALA A 134 3.21 -9.71 -12.16
N LEU A 135 3.32 -8.39 -11.97
CA LEU A 135 4.61 -7.72 -11.85
C LEU A 135 5.36 -8.16 -10.57
N ALA A 136 4.66 -8.24 -9.44
CA ALA A 136 5.25 -8.67 -8.18
C ALA A 136 5.81 -10.10 -8.25
N TYR A 137 5.07 -11.03 -8.87
CA TYR A 137 5.56 -12.39 -9.12
C TYR A 137 6.76 -12.41 -10.06
N SER A 138 6.72 -11.63 -11.14
CA SER A 138 7.83 -11.56 -12.11
C SER A 138 9.12 -11.07 -11.45
N VAL A 139 9.04 -9.97 -10.70
CA VAL A 139 10.19 -9.42 -9.97
C VAL A 139 10.61 -10.34 -8.83
N GLY A 140 9.66 -10.87 -8.04
CA GLY A 140 9.94 -11.78 -6.93
C GLY A 140 10.70 -13.03 -7.38
N SER A 141 10.36 -13.58 -8.55
CA SER A 141 11.07 -14.73 -9.12
C SER A 141 12.53 -14.42 -9.48
N LEU A 142 12.80 -13.21 -9.96
CA LEU A 142 14.17 -12.78 -10.31
C LEU A 142 15.05 -12.60 -9.05
N ILE A 143 14.49 -12.07 -7.96
CA ILE A 143 15.23 -11.82 -6.71
C ILE A 143 15.07 -12.95 -5.68
N LYS A 144 14.42 -14.06 -6.08
CA LYS A 144 14.16 -15.24 -5.23
C LYS A 144 13.38 -14.92 -3.92
N VAL A 145 12.47 -13.97 -3.98
CA VAL A 145 11.55 -13.62 -2.89
C VAL A 145 10.18 -14.23 -3.18
N ASN A 146 9.66 -14.97 -2.21
CA ASN A 146 8.31 -15.54 -2.33
C ASN A 146 7.26 -14.45 -2.15
N VAL A 147 6.47 -14.21 -3.19
CA VAL A 147 5.30 -13.34 -3.15
C VAL A 147 4.09 -14.21 -2.79
N SER A 148 3.42 -13.92 -1.69
CA SER A 148 2.20 -14.60 -1.26
C SER A 148 0.98 -13.74 -1.55
N LEU A 149 -0.11 -14.40 -1.94
CA LEU A 149 -1.44 -13.77 -2.01
C LEU A 149 -1.95 -13.56 -0.58
N ASP A 150 -2.18 -12.31 -0.22
CA ASP A 150 -2.76 -11.97 1.06
C ASP A 150 -4.19 -11.43 0.89
N LEU A 151 -5.12 -12.02 1.63
CA LEU A 151 -6.53 -11.61 1.61
C LEU A 151 -6.71 -10.15 2.07
N PHE A 152 -5.87 -9.70 3.00
CA PHE A 152 -5.92 -8.32 3.48
C PHE A 152 -5.63 -7.32 2.36
N THR A 153 -4.64 -7.60 1.51
CA THR A 153 -4.29 -6.76 0.36
C THR A 153 -5.43 -6.69 -0.66
N ILE A 154 -6.13 -7.80 -0.90
CA ILE A 154 -7.30 -7.83 -1.78
C ILE A 154 -8.42 -6.95 -1.22
N LEU A 155 -8.75 -7.14 0.06
CA LEU A 155 -9.79 -6.34 0.74
C LEU A 155 -9.45 -4.85 0.75
N LEU A 156 -8.18 -4.52 0.96
CA LEU A 156 -7.70 -3.15 0.93
C LEU A 156 -7.83 -2.55 -0.48
N ALA A 157 -7.45 -3.28 -1.52
CA ALA A 157 -7.59 -2.82 -2.90
C ALA A 157 -9.06 -2.56 -3.27
N VAL A 158 -9.97 -3.49 -2.95
CA VAL A 158 -11.42 -3.34 -3.17
C VAL A 158 -11.98 -2.18 -2.34
N GLY A 159 -11.59 -2.07 -1.07
CA GLY A 159 -12.04 -0.99 -0.19
C GLY A 159 -11.61 0.40 -0.70
N VAL A 160 -10.35 0.56 -1.03
CA VAL A 160 -9.82 1.83 -1.56
C VAL A 160 -10.47 2.18 -2.89
N SER A 161 -10.58 1.23 -3.83
CA SER A 161 -11.27 1.46 -5.12
C SER A 161 -12.73 1.87 -4.94
N SER A 162 -13.43 1.25 -3.98
CA SER A 162 -14.82 1.60 -3.65
C SER A 162 -14.94 3.01 -3.09
N VAL A 163 -14.07 3.39 -2.16
CA VAL A 163 -14.05 4.74 -1.57
C VAL A 163 -13.78 5.79 -2.64
N ILE A 164 -12.79 5.57 -3.49
CA ILE A 164 -12.46 6.49 -4.60
C ILE A 164 -13.66 6.59 -5.56
N GLY A 165 -14.23 5.46 -5.98
CA GLY A 165 -15.39 5.45 -6.87
C GLY A 165 -16.56 6.23 -6.31
N LEU A 166 -16.89 6.04 -5.05
CA LEU A 166 -17.99 6.76 -4.39
C LEU A 166 -17.67 8.26 -4.24
N VAL A 167 -16.51 8.61 -3.69
CA VAL A 167 -16.14 10.01 -3.40
C VAL A 167 -16.13 10.85 -4.67
N PHE A 168 -15.47 10.38 -5.72
CA PHE A 168 -15.33 11.16 -6.96
C PHE A 168 -16.57 11.09 -7.87
N SER A 169 -17.48 10.15 -7.65
CA SER A 169 -18.75 10.08 -8.41
C SER A 169 -19.89 10.86 -7.75
N VAL A 170 -19.79 11.25 -6.46
CA VAL A 170 -20.87 11.98 -5.76
C VAL A 170 -21.20 13.30 -6.43
N MET A 171 -20.19 14.11 -6.80
CA MET A 171 -20.43 15.43 -7.41
C MET A 171 -21.14 15.31 -8.76
N PRO A 172 -20.63 14.56 -9.77
CA PRO A 172 -21.31 14.42 -11.05
C PRO A 172 -22.68 13.74 -10.93
N ALA A 173 -22.83 12.73 -10.06
CA ALA A 173 -24.12 12.08 -9.81
C ALA A 173 -25.16 13.04 -9.21
N SER A 174 -24.76 13.92 -8.30
CA SER A 174 -25.62 14.95 -7.72
C SER A 174 -26.06 15.98 -8.78
N GLU A 175 -25.15 16.34 -9.65
CA GLU A 175 -25.47 17.28 -10.75
C GLU A 175 -26.41 16.67 -11.77
N ALA A 176 -26.20 15.42 -12.15
CA ALA A 176 -27.14 14.65 -12.99
C ALA A 176 -28.57 14.63 -12.39
N ALA A 177 -28.67 14.44 -11.07
CA ALA A 177 -29.93 14.42 -10.36
C ALA A 177 -30.64 15.78 -10.26
N LYS A 178 -29.90 16.89 -10.33
CA LYS A 178 -30.42 18.25 -10.22
C LYS A 178 -30.85 18.88 -11.55
N LYS A 179 -30.48 18.30 -12.70
CA LYS A 179 -30.86 18.83 -14.01
C LYS A 179 -32.38 18.98 -14.13
N ASP A 180 -32.82 20.19 -14.45
CA ASP A 180 -34.25 20.50 -14.53
C ASP A 180 -34.81 20.09 -15.92
N LEU A 181 -36.05 19.61 -15.92
CA LEU A 181 -36.79 19.19 -17.13
C LEU A 181 -36.90 20.33 -18.16
N ILE A 182 -36.94 21.58 -17.70
CA ILE A 182 -37.15 22.78 -18.56
C ILE A 182 -35.87 23.06 -19.39
N ASP A 183 -34.69 22.87 -18.82
CA ASP A 183 -33.40 23.09 -19.50
C ASP A 183 -33.08 21.98 -20.53
N ILE A 184 -33.73 20.83 -20.41
CA ILE A 184 -33.48 19.67 -21.27
C ILE A 184 -34.34 19.69 -22.54
N LEU A 185 -35.50 20.37 -22.48
CA LEU A 185 -36.48 20.42 -23.57
C LEU A 185 -36.37 21.69 -24.45
N ARG A 186 -35.44 22.56 -24.13
CA ARG A 186 -35.16 23.79 -24.87
C ARG A 186 -34.01 23.58 -25.84
#